data_319d4980b6c70bc0498c37ddee4e4c0e
#
_entry.id   319d4980b6c70bc0498c37ddee4e4c0e
#
_cell.length_a   1.000
_cell.length_b   1.000
_cell.length_c   1.000
_cell.angle_alpha   90.00
_cell.angle_beta   90.00
_cell.angle_gamma   90.00
#
_symmetry.space_group_name_H-M   'P 1'
#
loop_
_entity.id
_entity.type
_entity.pdbx_description
1 polymer ?
#
loop_
_entity_poly.entity_id
_entity_poly.type
_entity_poly.pdbx_seq_one_letter_code
_entity_poly.pdbx_strand_id
1 'polypeptide(L)'
;MLEALCGSDAVDAVLAGFAATPGHGPILARRAAIDRLFAGDRVEAILARLDDDAREPGADGAWAETTAAAINTKSPTSLKIALAQMRRAKAWSFAQCMKVEFRIVSRVVYSHDFYEGVRAVIIDKDNRPRWRPEGLADVGDAEVERYFAPLGVELALS
;
A
#
# COMPACT_ATOMS: atom_id res chain seq x y z
N MET A 1 -17.77 -10.98 24.25
CA MET A 1 -17.79 -9.58 23.78
C MET A 1 -19.11 -9.21 23.12
N LEU A 2 -19.56 -9.86 22.06
CA LEU A 2 -20.82 -9.51 21.38
C LEU A 2 -22.04 -9.56 22.30
N GLU A 3 -22.21 -10.62 23.09
CA GLU A 3 -23.33 -10.74 24.06
C GLU A 3 -23.32 -9.61 25.08
N ALA A 4 -22.13 -9.22 25.59
CA ALA A 4 -22.01 -8.12 26.54
C ALA A 4 -22.36 -6.76 25.92
N LEU A 5 -22.06 -6.56 24.62
CA LEU A 5 -22.43 -5.36 23.86
C LEU A 5 -23.94 -5.30 23.60
N CYS A 6 -24.57 -6.45 23.30
CA CYS A 6 -26.02 -6.50 23.07
C CYS A 6 -26.85 -6.24 24.36
N GLY A 7 -26.26 -6.44 25.51
CA GLY A 7 -26.92 -6.27 26.82
C GLY A 7 -26.62 -4.96 27.56
N SER A 8 -25.88 -4.02 26.95
CA SER A 8 -25.45 -2.80 27.63
C SER A 8 -25.39 -1.59 26.69
N ASP A 9 -25.90 -0.46 27.16
CA ASP A 9 -25.76 0.84 26.48
C ASP A 9 -24.37 1.48 26.71
N ALA A 10 -23.57 0.93 27.64
CA ALA A 10 -22.21 1.41 27.95
C ALA A 10 -21.15 0.74 27.12
N VAL A 11 -21.17 0.97 25.80
CA VAL A 11 -20.28 0.33 24.79
C VAL A 11 -18.81 0.46 25.15
N ASP A 12 -18.35 1.66 25.51
CA ASP A 12 -16.95 1.92 25.84
C ASP A 12 -16.48 1.15 27.08
N ALA A 13 -17.32 1.04 28.10
CA ALA A 13 -17.00 0.28 29.31
C ALA A 13 -16.92 -1.23 29.04
N VAL A 14 -17.80 -1.75 28.19
CA VAL A 14 -17.76 -3.15 27.75
C VAL A 14 -16.50 -3.41 26.96
N LEU A 15 -16.16 -2.56 25.98
CA LEU A 15 -14.95 -2.70 25.17
C LEU A 15 -13.67 -2.61 26.01
N ALA A 16 -13.62 -1.69 26.97
CA ALA A 16 -12.48 -1.56 27.90
C ALA A 16 -12.25 -2.84 28.72
N GLY A 17 -13.32 -3.54 29.11
CA GLY A 17 -13.21 -4.82 29.84
C GLY A 17 -12.61 -5.97 29.01
N PHE A 18 -12.63 -5.86 27.68
CA PHE A 18 -12.03 -6.82 26.75
C PHE A 18 -10.71 -6.32 26.13
N ALA A 19 -10.31 -5.07 26.44
CA ALA A 19 -9.07 -4.52 25.94
C ALA A 19 -7.86 -5.23 26.61
N ALA A 20 -6.90 -5.62 25.80
CA ALA A 20 -5.62 -6.14 26.27
C ALA A 20 -4.50 -5.35 25.60
N THR A 21 -3.42 -5.10 26.34
CA THR A 21 -2.23 -4.50 25.73
C THR A 21 -1.64 -5.49 24.73
N PRO A 22 -1.57 -5.13 23.43
CA PRO A 22 -0.97 -6.01 22.44
C PRO A 22 0.52 -6.16 22.72
N GLY A 23 1.05 -7.39 22.58
CA GLY A 23 2.48 -7.61 22.59
C GLY A 23 3.19 -6.92 21.42
N HIS A 24 4.51 -6.92 21.43
CA HIS A 24 5.30 -6.44 20.32
C HIS A 24 5.07 -7.32 19.08
N GLY A 25 4.41 -6.77 18.07
CA GLY A 25 4.24 -7.45 16.78
C GLY A 25 5.58 -7.54 16.01
N PRO A 26 5.73 -8.51 15.10
CA PRO A 26 6.98 -8.73 14.36
C PRO A 26 7.40 -7.51 13.51
N ILE A 27 6.47 -6.69 13.08
CA ILE A 27 6.76 -5.44 12.32
C ILE A 27 7.46 -4.42 13.21
N LEU A 28 7.10 -4.31 14.49
CA LEU A 28 7.74 -3.37 15.42
C LEU A 28 9.22 -3.68 15.63
N ALA A 29 9.58 -4.95 15.65
CA ALA A 29 10.99 -5.36 15.74
C ALA A 29 11.83 -4.88 14.53
N ARG A 30 11.20 -4.67 13.38
CA ARG A 30 11.83 -4.18 12.14
C ARG A 30 11.65 -2.70 11.88
N ARG A 31 11.09 -1.94 12.82
CA ARG A 31 10.74 -0.53 12.63
C ARG A 31 11.91 0.29 12.12
N ALA A 32 13.10 0.13 12.70
CA ALA A 32 14.29 0.88 12.30
C ALA A 32 14.71 0.54 10.86
N ALA A 33 14.67 -0.74 10.47
CA ALA A 33 14.97 -1.16 9.10
C ALA A 33 13.93 -0.61 8.11
N ILE A 34 12.64 -0.67 8.45
CA ILE A 34 11.56 -0.12 7.62
C ILE A 34 11.75 1.39 7.44
N ASP A 35 11.96 2.14 8.51
CA ASP A 35 12.13 3.59 8.46
C ASP A 35 13.34 3.98 7.59
N ARG A 36 14.43 3.22 7.64
CA ARG A 36 15.64 3.43 6.83
C ARG A 36 15.45 3.08 5.37
N LEU A 37 14.94 1.88 5.08
CA LEU A 37 14.88 1.34 3.72
C LEU A 37 13.77 1.98 2.89
N PHE A 38 12.66 2.33 3.52
CA PHE A 38 11.51 2.97 2.86
C PHE A 38 11.52 4.50 2.95
N ALA A 39 12.60 5.14 3.35
CA ALA A 39 12.70 6.60 3.43
C ALA A 39 12.69 7.30 2.06
N GLY A 40 12.91 6.59 0.95
CA GLY A 40 13.00 7.18 -0.39
C GLY A 40 11.65 7.65 -0.96
N ASP A 41 11.68 8.68 -1.81
CA ASP A 41 10.50 9.21 -2.48
C ASP A 41 10.23 8.59 -3.87
N ARG A 42 11.06 7.63 -4.26
CA ARG A 42 10.94 6.86 -5.49
C ARG A 42 11.00 5.36 -5.20
N VAL A 43 10.17 4.59 -5.91
CA VAL A 43 10.13 3.12 -5.75
C VAL A 43 11.50 2.51 -6.09
N GLU A 44 12.15 3.01 -7.14
CA GLU A 44 13.48 2.57 -7.57
C GLU A 44 14.53 2.77 -6.47
N ALA A 45 14.47 3.88 -5.73
CA ALA A 45 15.40 4.15 -4.63
C ALA A 45 15.14 3.24 -3.41
N ILE A 46 13.88 2.87 -3.17
CA ILE A 46 13.51 1.91 -2.13
C ILE A 46 14.04 0.52 -2.50
N LEU A 47 13.82 0.08 -3.74
CA LEU A 47 14.31 -1.21 -4.23
C LEU A 47 15.86 -1.29 -4.17
N ALA A 48 16.56 -0.24 -4.60
CA ALA A 48 18.03 -0.20 -4.52
C ALA A 48 18.53 -0.36 -3.08
N ARG A 49 17.89 0.29 -2.10
CA ARG A 49 18.26 0.13 -0.68
C ARG A 49 17.97 -1.26 -0.15
N LEU A 50 16.85 -1.86 -0.56
CA LEU A 50 16.52 -3.24 -0.20
C LEU A 50 17.53 -4.22 -0.78
N ASP A 51 17.93 -4.03 -2.03
CA ASP A 51 18.93 -4.87 -2.71
C ASP A 51 20.32 -4.70 -2.08
N ASP A 52 20.70 -3.51 -1.66
CA ASP A 52 21.95 -3.27 -0.95
C ASP A 52 21.95 -3.93 0.42
N ASP A 53 20.88 -3.78 1.19
CA ASP A 53 20.74 -4.39 2.52
C ASP A 53 20.70 -5.92 2.45
N ALA A 54 20.12 -6.49 1.37
CA ALA A 54 20.11 -7.94 1.14
C ALA A 54 21.50 -8.55 0.92
N ARG A 55 22.48 -7.75 0.46
CA ARG A 55 23.88 -8.20 0.27
C ARG A 55 24.70 -8.11 1.54
N GLU A 56 24.26 -7.35 2.53
CA GLU A 56 24.96 -7.18 3.78
C GLU A 56 24.67 -8.36 4.73
N PRO A 57 25.68 -8.89 5.42
CA PRO A 57 25.47 -9.92 6.43
C PRO A 57 24.73 -9.33 7.63
N GLY A 58 23.50 -9.77 7.88
CA GLY A 58 22.69 -9.27 8.99
C GLY A 58 21.31 -9.90 9.09
N ALA A 59 20.62 -9.63 10.19
CA ALA A 59 19.29 -10.19 10.47
C ALA A 59 18.19 -9.69 9.52
N ASP A 60 18.40 -8.56 8.86
CA ASP A 60 17.42 -7.93 7.98
C ASP A 60 17.63 -8.27 6.49
N GLY A 61 18.80 -8.82 6.10
CA GLY A 61 19.12 -9.11 4.70
C GLY A 61 18.12 -10.04 4.01
N ALA A 62 17.79 -11.17 4.62
CA ALA A 62 16.80 -12.11 4.06
C ALA A 62 15.39 -11.50 3.99
N TRP A 63 15.04 -10.63 4.93
CA TRP A 63 13.77 -9.89 4.88
C TRP A 63 13.78 -8.84 3.77
N ALA A 64 14.89 -8.13 3.58
CA ALA A 64 15.05 -7.14 2.51
C ALA A 64 14.93 -7.80 1.13
N GLU A 65 15.62 -8.93 0.92
CA GLU A 65 15.53 -9.73 -0.31
C GLU A 65 14.08 -10.16 -0.61
N THR A 66 13.41 -10.78 0.38
CA THR A 66 12.02 -11.23 0.23
C THR A 66 11.09 -10.06 -0.05
N THR A 67 11.33 -8.90 0.58
CA THR A 67 10.53 -7.68 0.39
C THR A 67 10.73 -7.11 -1.01
N ALA A 68 11.96 -7.00 -1.48
CA ALA A 68 12.27 -6.54 -2.84
C ALA A 68 11.65 -7.47 -3.89
N ALA A 69 11.77 -8.78 -3.72
CA ALA A 69 11.14 -9.77 -4.58
C ALA A 69 9.62 -9.59 -4.64
N ALA A 70 8.97 -9.41 -3.48
CA ALA A 70 7.52 -9.18 -3.42
C ALA A 70 7.10 -7.88 -4.13
N ILE A 71 7.85 -6.79 -3.98
CA ILE A 71 7.60 -5.51 -4.66
C ILE A 71 7.72 -5.70 -6.18
N ASN A 72 8.76 -6.36 -6.66
CA ASN A 72 9.02 -6.59 -8.08
C ASN A 72 7.93 -7.43 -8.79
N THR A 73 7.06 -8.11 -8.06
CA THR A 73 5.90 -8.81 -8.65
C THR A 73 4.71 -7.89 -8.94
N LYS A 74 4.71 -6.66 -8.46
CA LYS A 74 3.54 -5.76 -8.52
C LYS A 74 3.59 -4.87 -9.76
N SER A 75 2.41 -4.36 -10.16
CA SER A 75 2.31 -3.39 -11.27
C SER A 75 3.17 -2.15 -11.00
N PRO A 76 4.08 -1.77 -11.90
CA PRO A 76 4.91 -0.58 -11.77
C PRO A 76 4.10 0.70 -11.56
N THR A 77 3.02 0.86 -12.29
CA THR A 77 2.09 1.99 -12.13
C THR A 77 1.47 2.02 -10.74
N SER A 78 0.97 0.86 -10.27
CA SER A 78 0.36 0.77 -8.94
C SER A 78 1.36 1.06 -7.81
N LEU A 79 2.60 0.61 -7.93
CA LEU A 79 3.66 0.90 -6.96
C LEU A 79 3.93 2.41 -6.83
N LYS A 80 4.04 3.11 -7.97
CA LYS A 80 4.28 4.56 -7.97
C LYS A 80 3.09 5.35 -7.43
N ILE A 81 1.86 4.96 -7.80
CA ILE A 81 0.63 5.57 -7.25
C ILE A 81 0.59 5.38 -5.73
N ALA A 82 0.80 4.15 -5.23
CA ALA A 82 0.76 3.85 -3.81
C ALA A 82 1.80 4.64 -3.02
N LEU A 83 3.05 4.72 -3.50
CA LEU A 83 4.09 5.52 -2.84
C LEU A 83 3.72 7.00 -2.81
N ALA A 84 3.30 7.56 -3.94
CA ALA A 84 2.89 8.96 -4.03
C ALA A 84 1.74 9.27 -3.08
N GLN A 85 0.73 8.39 -3.01
CA GLN A 85 -0.40 8.52 -2.10
C GLN A 85 0.04 8.51 -0.63
N MET A 86 0.85 7.53 -0.23
CA MET A 86 1.36 7.42 1.15
C MET A 86 2.19 8.64 1.56
N ARG A 87 2.99 9.20 0.66
CA ARG A 87 3.77 10.43 0.92
C ARG A 87 2.87 11.65 1.13
N ARG A 88 1.87 11.81 0.30
CA ARG A 88 0.95 12.96 0.31
C ARG A 88 -0.07 12.89 1.46
N ALA A 89 -0.55 11.70 1.79
CA ALA A 89 -1.56 11.48 2.81
C ALA A 89 -1.17 11.95 4.21
N LYS A 90 0.13 12.13 4.50
CA LYS A 90 0.61 12.66 5.79
C LYS A 90 0.00 14.01 6.16
N ALA A 91 -0.38 14.82 5.14
CA ALA A 91 -0.94 16.16 5.34
C ALA A 91 -2.46 16.21 5.11
N TRP A 92 -3.11 15.08 4.80
CA TRP A 92 -4.52 15.05 4.43
C TRP A 92 -5.43 14.71 5.60
N SER A 93 -6.62 15.31 5.61
CA SER A 93 -7.72 14.86 6.45
C SER A 93 -8.27 13.53 5.95
N PHE A 94 -9.04 12.81 6.77
CA PHE A 94 -9.74 11.60 6.35
C PHE A 94 -10.60 11.84 5.10
N ALA A 95 -11.35 12.94 5.08
CA ALA A 95 -12.19 13.28 3.92
C ALA A 95 -11.37 13.50 2.64
N GLN A 96 -10.20 14.13 2.75
CA GLN A 96 -9.27 14.27 1.61
C GLN A 96 -8.72 12.92 1.14
N CYS A 97 -8.35 12.03 2.07
CA CYS A 97 -7.93 10.68 1.72
C CYS A 97 -9.02 9.95 0.94
N MET A 98 -10.27 9.96 1.41
CA MET A 98 -11.39 9.30 0.74
C MET A 98 -11.65 9.84 -0.67
N LYS A 99 -11.56 11.18 -0.86
CA LYS A 99 -11.70 11.79 -2.19
C LYS A 99 -10.58 11.35 -3.13
N VAL A 100 -9.35 11.29 -2.65
CA VAL A 100 -8.21 10.86 -3.47
C VAL A 100 -8.30 9.37 -3.80
N GLU A 101 -8.68 8.52 -2.85
CA GLU A 101 -8.97 7.11 -3.12
C GLU A 101 -10.01 6.94 -4.23
N PHE A 102 -11.09 7.71 -4.16
CA PHE A 102 -12.13 7.70 -5.19
C PHE A 102 -11.58 8.09 -6.56
N ARG A 103 -10.72 9.11 -6.64
CA ARG A 103 -10.06 9.54 -7.89
C ARG A 103 -9.18 8.43 -8.47
N ILE A 104 -8.39 7.78 -7.61
CA ILE A 104 -7.47 6.71 -8.00
C ILE A 104 -8.28 5.51 -8.49
N VAL A 105 -9.23 5.00 -7.70
CA VAL A 105 -9.99 3.81 -8.05
C VAL A 105 -10.81 4.01 -9.32
N SER A 106 -11.41 5.21 -9.50
CA SER A 106 -12.18 5.56 -10.69
C SER A 106 -11.36 5.52 -12.00
N ARG A 107 -10.04 5.52 -11.92
CA ARG A 107 -9.14 5.38 -13.07
C ARG A 107 -8.51 3.98 -13.15
N VAL A 108 -8.14 3.43 -12.00
CA VAL A 108 -7.51 2.10 -11.91
C VAL A 108 -8.43 1.02 -12.48
N VAL A 109 -9.73 1.07 -12.20
CA VAL A 109 -10.70 0.06 -12.67
C VAL A 109 -10.83 -0.01 -14.19
N TYR A 110 -10.34 0.97 -14.93
CA TYR A 110 -10.30 0.97 -16.40
C TYR A 110 -8.89 0.71 -16.95
N SER A 111 -7.89 0.50 -16.09
CA SER A 111 -6.51 0.25 -16.53
C SER A 111 -6.32 -1.20 -16.96
N HIS A 112 -5.36 -1.41 -17.88
CA HIS A 112 -4.92 -2.76 -18.27
C HIS A 112 -4.53 -3.59 -17.05
N ASP A 113 -3.75 -3.02 -16.14
CA ASP A 113 -3.15 -3.74 -15.02
C ASP A 113 -4.19 -4.22 -14.00
N PHE A 114 -5.33 -3.52 -13.88
CA PHE A 114 -6.42 -4.00 -13.04
C PHE A 114 -6.98 -5.34 -13.55
N TYR A 115 -7.31 -5.40 -14.84
CA TYR A 115 -7.85 -6.61 -15.46
C TYR A 115 -6.81 -7.75 -15.51
N GLU A 116 -5.57 -7.41 -15.82
CA GLU A 116 -4.48 -8.38 -15.84
C GLU A 116 -4.20 -8.98 -14.46
N GLY A 117 -4.23 -8.15 -13.40
CA GLY A 117 -4.13 -8.62 -12.03
C GLY A 117 -5.27 -9.56 -11.65
N VAL A 118 -6.51 -9.21 -12.00
CA VAL A 118 -7.68 -10.09 -11.80
C VAL A 118 -7.53 -11.40 -12.58
N ARG A 119 -7.11 -11.35 -13.86
CA ARG A 119 -6.84 -12.55 -14.65
C ARG A 119 -5.83 -13.46 -13.97
N ALA A 120 -4.67 -12.90 -13.62
CA ALA A 120 -3.54 -13.70 -13.13
C ALA A 120 -3.80 -14.33 -11.75
N VAL A 121 -4.53 -13.63 -10.86
CA VAL A 121 -4.71 -14.06 -9.47
C VAL A 121 -6.04 -14.81 -9.26
N ILE A 122 -7.11 -14.40 -9.93
CA ILE A 122 -8.46 -14.87 -9.64
C ILE A 122 -8.95 -15.85 -10.71
N ILE A 123 -8.77 -15.53 -12.00
CA ILE A 123 -9.31 -16.30 -13.11
C ILE A 123 -8.39 -17.48 -13.45
N ASP A 124 -7.19 -17.17 -13.93
CA ASP A 124 -6.23 -18.20 -14.39
C ASP A 124 -5.41 -18.79 -13.23
N LYS A 125 -5.24 -18.03 -12.15
CA LYS A 125 -4.49 -18.41 -10.95
C LYS A 125 -3.02 -18.80 -11.24
N ASP A 126 -2.48 -18.27 -12.33
CA ASP A 126 -1.08 -18.50 -12.72
C ASP A 126 -0.09 -17.66 -11.95
N ASN A 127 -0.57 -16.58 -11.28
CA ASN A 127 0.24 -15.59 -10.57
C ASN A 127 1.36 -14.99 -11.43
N ARG A 128 1.14 -14.87 -12.75
CA ARG A 128 2.09 -14.35 -13.74
C ARG A 128 1.47 -13.19 -14.50
N PRO A 129 1.24 -12.05 -13.85
CA PRO A 129 0.69 -10.88 -14.51
C PRO A 129 1.69 -10.30 -15.52
N ARG A 130 1.18 -9.79 -16.63
CA ARG A 130 1.91 -9.10 -17.69
C ARG A 130 1.57 -7.62 -17.61
N TRP A 131 2.27 -6.92 -16.72
CA TRP A 131 2.03 -5.50 -16.47
C TRP A 131 2.33 -4.63 -17.69
N ARG A 132 1.65 -3.49 -17.79
CA ARG A 132 1.87 -2.47 -18.83
C ARG A 132 1.77 -1.08 -18.21
N PRO A 133 2.87 -0.32 -18.19
CA PRO A 133 4.21 -0.70 -18.65
C PRO A 133 4.86 -1.81 -17.78
N GLU A 134 5.87 -2.50 -18.36
CA GLU A 134 6.53 -3.63 -17.69
C GLU A 134 7.52 -3.16 -16.61
N GLY A 135 8.13 -2.00 -16.80
CA GLY A 135 9.17 -1.46 -15.92
C GLY A 135 8.80 -0.18 -15.20
N LEU A 136 9.40 0.04 -14.02
CA LEU A 136 9.23 1.29 -13.27
C LEU A 136 9.72 2.51 -14.08
N ALA A 137 10.80 2.36 -14.85
CA ALA A 137 11.35 3.45 -15.67
C ALA A 137 10.39 3.97 -16.74
N ASP A 138 9.44 3.12 -17.17
CA ASP A 138 8.48 3.45 -18.21
C ASP A 138 7.23 4.17 -17.68
N VAL A 139 7.09 4.29 -16.35
CA VAL A 139 6.00 5.03 -15.69
C VAL A 139 6.47 6.44 -15.36
N GLY A 140 6.03 7.42 -16.13
CA GLY A 140 6.37 8.84 -15.93
C GLY A 140 5.60 9.49 -14.78
N ASP A 141 6.18 10.52 -14.17
CA ASP A 141 5.54 11.27 -13.09
C ASP A 141 4.20 11.90 -13.52
N ALA A 142 4.12 12.39 -14.77
CA ALA A 142 2.89 12.95 -15.33
C ALA A 142 1.75 11.92 -15.42
N GLU A 143 2.09 10.66 -15.68
CA GLU A 143 1.12 9.57 -15.67
C GLU A 143 0.60 9.32 -14.25
N VAL A 144 1.49 9.26 -13.26
CA VAL A 144 1.11 9.11 -11.85
C VAL A 144 0.20 10.27 -11.40
N GLU A 145 0.55 11.52 -11.75
CA GLU A 145 -0.24 12.71 -11.41
C GLU A 145 -1.69 12.64 -11.92
N ARG A 146 -1.91 12.03 -13.08
CA ARG A 146 -3.26 11.88 -13.64
C ARG A 146 -4.19 11.11 -12.71
N TYR A 147 -3.69 10.17 -11.92
CA TYR A 147 -4.52 9.42 -10.96
C TYR A 147 -5.01 10.27 -9.80
N PHE A 148 -4.29 11.34 -9.46
CA PHE A 148 -4.65 12.28 -8.38
C PHE A 148 -5.48 13.47 -8.85
N ALA A 149 -5.54 13.71 -10.15
CA ALA A 149 -6.26 14.85 -10.72
C ALA A 149 -7.76 14.78 -10.39
N PRO A 150 -8.43 15.93 -10.20
CA PRO A 150 -9.87 15.99 -10.00
C PRO A 150 -10.66 15.23 -11.06
N LEU A 151 -11.83 14.73 -10.68
CA LEU A 151 -12.82 14.13 -11.56
C LEU A 151 -13.90 15.15 -11.88
N GLY A 152 -14.68 14.92 -12.97
CA GLY A 152 -15.86 15.72 -13.27
C GLY A 152 -16.94 15.58 -12.19
N VAL A 153 -17.00 14.43 -11.52
CA VAL A 153 -17.85 14.17 -10.36
C VAL A 153 -16.96 13.68 -9.22
N GLU A 154 -16.93 14.40 -8.13
CA GLU A 154 -16.15 14.08 -6.94
C GLU A 154 -16.98 13.33 -5.89
N LEU A 155 -16.31 12.58 -5.03
CA LEU A 155 -16.96 11.93 -3.89
C LEU A 155 -17.53 12.99 -2.94
N ALA A 156 -18.85 13.00 -2.77
CA ALA A 156 -19.52 13.80 -1.76
C ALA A 156 -19.44 13.07 -0.41
N LEU A 157 -18.90 13.75 0.59
CA LEU A 157 -18.86 13.26 1.97
C LEU A 157 -19.73 14.21 2.81
N SER A 158 -20.74 13.65 3.46
CA SER A 158 -21.60 14.35 4.41
C SER A 158 -20.92 14.42 5.78
#